data_1c955881672d63ed2dcf513471e91082
#
_entry.id   1c955881672d63ed2dcf513471e91082
#
_cell.length_a   1.000
_cell.length_b   1.000
_cell.length_c   1.000
_cell.angle_alpha   90.00
_cell.angle_beta   90.00
_cell.angle_gamma   90.00
#
_symmetry.space_group_name_H-M   'P 1'
#
loop_
_entity.id
_entity.type
_entity.pdbx_description
1 polymer ?
#
loop_
_entity_poly.entity_id
_entity_poly.type
_entity_poly.pdbx_seq_one_letter_code
_entity_poly.pdbx_strand_id
1 'polypeptide(L)'
;MTNSRNKGATVEREFIGLAYEYAGLRLRRNLEQCRSGGHDIDGLPGWAVEVKARALVPVNSELYAMIVQARAQALRVGTRPVLALKVNRRGWFCYVDASDLWPDWYVPGASWVVFDIDDFFQLVKKLGATV
;
A
#
# COMPACT_ATOMS: atom_id res chain seq x y z
N MET A 1 20.70 4.98 -17.05
CA MET A 1 19.26 4.70 -17.03
C MET A 1 18.94 3.67 -15.97
N THR A 2 18.00 3.97 -15.09
CA THR A 2 17.59 3.08 -14.01
C THR A 2 16.60 2.05 -14.57
N ASN A 3 16.84 0.77 -14.37
CA ASN A 3 15.88 -0.24 -14.80
C ASN A 3 14.69 -0.29 -13.82
N SER A 4 13.59 -0.90 -14.24
CA SER A 4 12.36 -0.93 -13.45
C SER A 4 12.52 -1.68 -12.12
N ARG A 5 13.39 -2.68 -12.06
CA ARG A 5 13.69 -3.42 -10.83
C ARG A 5 14.31 -2.51 -9.77
N ASN A 6 15.33 -1.73 -10.15
CA ASN A 6 16.00 -0.80 -9.22
C ASN A 6 15.07 0.31 -8.79
N LYS A 7 14.23 0.81 -9.69
CA LYS A 7 13.24 1.84 -9.38
C LYS A 7 12.21 1.33 -8.36
N GLY A 8 11.74 0.09 -8.54
CA GLY A 8 10.82 -0.53 -7.59
C GLY A 8 11.43 -0.69 -6.21
N ALA A 9 12.68 -1.19 -6.15
CA ALA A 9 13.39 -1.35 -4.88
C ALA A 9 13.59 -0.02 -4.16
N THR A 10 13.90 1.05 -4.90
CA THR A 10 14.13 2.38 -4.32
C THR A 10 12.87 2.92 -3.66
N VAL A 11 11.72 2.82 -4.34
CA VAL A 11 10.47 3.35 -3.79
C VAL A 11 9.96 2.52 -2.62
N GLU A 12 10.17 1.20 -2.65
CA GLU A 12 9.82 0.34 -1.52
C GLU A 12 10.66 0.69 -0.29
N ARG A 13 11.96 0.93 -0.44
CA ARG A 13 12.82 1.36 0.66
C ARG A 13 12.42 2.72 1.22
N GLU A 14 11.97 3.63 0.36
CA GLU A 14 11.47 4.92 0.80
C GLU A 14 10.23 4.75 1.69
N PHE A 15 9.28 3.90 1.27
CA PHE A 15 8.10 3.59 2.08
C PHE A 15 8.50 3.02 3.44
N ILE A 16 9.44 2.09 3.47
CA ILE A 16 9.96 1.48 4.69
C ILE A 16 10.54 2.55 5.64
N GLY A 17 11.31 3.48 5.11
CA GLY A 17 11.86 4.58 5.90
C GLY A 17 10.79 5.49 6.50
N LEU A 18 9.74 5.77 5.73
CA LEU A 18 8.63 6.60 6.21
C LEU A 18 7.81 5.88 7.29
N ALA A 19 7.66 4.57 7.20
CA ALA A 19 6.98 3.78 8.23
C ALA A 19 7.72 3.88 9.56
N TYR A 20 9.05 3.85 9.53
CA TYR A 20 9.85 4.03 10.73
C TYR A 20 9.71 5.46 11.28
N GLU A 21 9.81 6.45 10.40
CA GLU A 21 9.75 7.86 10.78
C GLU A 21 8.40 8.24 11.41
N TYR A 22 7.30 7.83 10.78
CA TYR A 22 5.95 8.24 11.22
C TYR A 22 5.33 7.33 12.26
N ALA A 23 5.67 6.04 12.28
CA ALA A 23 5.00 5.06 13.13
C ALA A 23 5.96 4.21 13.98
N GLY A 24 7.27 4.37 13.82
CA GLY A 24 8.23 3.56 14.54
C GLY A 24 8.24 2.09 14.14
N LEU A 25 7.70 1.77 12.97
CA LEU A 25 7.60 0.40 12.49
C LEU A 25 8.79 0.02 11.64
N ARG A 26 9.32 -1.18 11.87
CA ARG A 26 10.45 -1.72 11.11
C ARG A 26 9.91 -2.71 10.08
N LEU A 27 9.70 -2.20 8.87
CA LEU A 27 9.22 -3.01 7.75
C LEU A 27 10.38 -3.55 6.94
N ARG A 28 10.10 -4.51 6.06
CA ARG A 28 11.09 -5.07 5.15
C ARG A 28 10.43 -5.41 3.82
N ARG A 29 11.24 -5.45 2.76
CA ARG A 29 10.77 -5.86 1.44
C ARG A 29 10.45 -7.35 1.45
N ASN A 30 9.33 -7.72 0.81
CA ASN A 30 8.97 -9.12 0.64
C ASN A 30 9.63 -9.67 -0.63
N LEU A 31 10.79 -10.30 -0.47
CA LEU A 31 11.56 -10.84 -1.59
C LEU A 31 10.96 -12.11 -2.18
N GLU A 32 9.98 -12.70 -1.51
CA GLU A 32 9.29 -13.90 -1.99
C GLU A 32 8.15 -13.56 -2.96
N GLN A 33 7.78 -12.28 -3.10
CA GLN A 33 6.65 -11.88 -3.94
C GLN A 33 6.76 -12.34 -5.39
N CYS A 34 7.99 -12.39 -5.92
CA CYS A 34 8.23 -12.81 -7.30
C CYS A 34 7.82 -14.26 -7.54
N ARG A 35 7.88 -15.09 -6.51
CA ARG A 35 7.56 -16.53 -6.59
C ARG A 35 6.10 -16.82 -6.24
N SER A 36 5.56 -16.11 -5.25
CA SER A 36 4.25 -16.39 -4.70
C SER A 36 3.17 -15.40 -5.13
N GLY A 37 3.57 -14.31 -5.82
CA GLY A 37 2.63 -13.26 -6.20
C GLY A 37 2.09 -12.49 -5.00
N GLY A 38 2.84 -12.42 -3.91
CA GLY A 38 2.43 -11.74 -2.69
C GLY A 38 2.60 -10.23 -2.74
N HIS A 39 2.32 -9.59 -1.61
CA HIS A 39 2.47 -8.14 -1.43
C HIS A 39 3.95 -7.73 -1.36
N ASP A 40 4.21 -6.42 -1.54
CA ASP A 40 5.58 -5.89 -1.67
C ASP A 40 6.33 -5.77 -0.36
N ILE A 41 5.63 -5.50 0.75
CA ILE A 41 6.23 -5.13 2.04
C ILE A 41 5.70 -6.04 3.15
N ASP A 42 6.62 -6.56 3.96
CA ASP A 42 6.31 -7.31 5.18
C ASP A 42 6.52 -6.45 6.42
N GLY A 43 5.79 -6.78 7.48
CA GLY A 43 6.00 -6.18 8.80
C GLY A 43 4.99 -5.13 9.19
N LEU A 44 4.00 -4.83 8.33
CA LEU A 44 2.91 -3.94 8.68
C LEU A 44 1.73 -4.78 9.15
N PRO A 45 1.49 -4.87 10.48
CA PRO A 45 0.48 -5.79 11.00
C PRO A 45 -0.92 -5.47 10.49
N GLY A 46 -1.60 -6.48 9.93
CA GLY A 46 -2.97 -6.33 9.45
C GLY A 46 -3.11 -5.72 8.05
N TRP A 47 -2.00 -5.47 7.36
CA TRP A 47 -2.02 -4.83 6.04
C TRP A 47 -1.16 -5.59 5.04
N ALA A 48 -1.65 -5.68 3.80
CA ALA A 48 -0.86 -6.14 2.66
C ALA A 48 -0.57 -4.92 1.79
N VAL A 49 0.71 -4.56 1.69
CA VAL A 49 1.13 -3.30 1.07
C VAL A 49 1.61 -3.56 -0.36
N GLU A 50 1.02 -2.87 -1.31
CA GLU A 50 1.48 -2.80 -2.69
C GLU A 50 2.05 -1.40 -2.92
N VAL A 51 3.30 -1.31 -3.37
CA VAL A 51 3.98 -0.02 -3.59
C VAL A 51 4.14 0.21 -5.08
N LYS A 52 3.73 1.37 -5.55
CA LYS A 52 3.88 1.79 -6.94
C LYS A 52 4.43 3.20 -7.02
N ALA A 53 5.15 3.51 -8.08
CA ALA A 53 5.65 4.85 -8.35
C ALA A 53 5.33 5.23 -9.80
N ARG A 54 4.94 6.49 -9.99
CA ARG A 54 4.61 7.02 -11.33
C ARG A 54 5.15 8.44 -11.46
N ALA A 55 5.56 8.80 -12.67
CA ALA A 55 5.98 10.17 -12.97
C ALA A 55 4.80 11.13 -12.94
N LEU A 56 3.65 10.68 -13.42
CA LEU A 56 2.41 11.46 -13.49
C LEU A 56 1.30 10.71 -12.76
N VAL A 57 0.27 11.46 -12.36
CA VAL A 57 -0.93 10.84 -11.77
C VAL A 57 -1.52 9.86 -12.79
N PRO A 58 -1.70 8.58 -12.42
CA PRO A 58 -2.23 7.60 -13.36
C PRO A 58 -3.68 7.89 -13.72
N VAL A 59 -4.07 7.52 -14.95
CA VAL A 59 -5.47 7.58 -15.37
C VAL A 59 -6.29 6.55 -14.59
N ASN A 60 -7.61 6.74 -14.55
CA ASN A 60 -8.49 5.92 -13.73
C ASN A 60 -8.39 4.42 -14.02
N SER A 61 -8.25 4.03 -15.28
CA SER A 61 -8.14 2.60 -15.63
C SER A 61 -6.85 1.98 -15.09
N GLU A 62 -5.74 2.71 -15.13
CA GLU A 62 -4.46 2.23 -14.58
C GLU A 62 -4.54 2.16 -13.05
N LEU A 63 -5.09 3.19 -12.42
CA LEU A 63 -5.27 3.22 -10.98
C LEU A 63 -6.14 2.05 -10.51
N TYR A 64 -7.26 1.82 -11.19
CA TYR A 64 -8.15 0.71 -10.86
C TYR A 64 -7.43 -0.64 -10.96
N ALA A 65 -6.61 -0.84 -11.99
CA ALA A 65 -5.85 -2.07 -12.15
C ALA A 65 -4.88 -2.29 -10.98
N MET A 66 -4.22 -1.23 -10.51
CA MET A 66 -3.32 -1.32 -9.36
C MET A 66 -4.10 -1.65 -8.07
N ILE A 67 -5.26 -1.06 -7.89
CA ILE A 67 -6.12 -1.32 -6.73
C ILE A 67 -6.61 -2.78 -6.73
N VAL A 68 -7.02 -3.29 -7.88
CA VAL A 68 -7.45 -4.70 -8.02
C VAL A 68 -6.31 -5.64 -7.66
N GLN A 69 -5.10 -5.33 -8.11
CA GLN A 69 -3.92 -6.13 -7.78
C GLN A 69 -3.65 -6.15 -6.28
N ALA A 70 -3.69 -4.98 -5.64
CA ALA A 70 -3.47 -4.86 -4.19
C ALA A 70 -4.50 -5.67 -3.41
N ARG A 71 -5.77 -5.60 -3.82
CA ARG A 71 -6.84 -6.33 -3.17
C ARG A 71 -6.68 -7.85 -3.32
N ALA A 72 -6.31 -8.32 -4.51
CA ALA A 72 -6.10 -9.74 -4.75
C ALA A 72 -5.00 -10.32 -3.86
N GLN A 73 -3.93 -9.57 -3.69
CA GLN A 73 -2.82 -9.98 -2.83
C GLN A 73 -3.23 -10.01 -1.35
N ALA A 74 -3.99 -9.00 -0.89
CA ALA A 74 -4.47 -8.95 0.47
C ALA A 74 -5.41 -10.12 0.79
N LEU A 75 -6.27 -10.50 -0.15
CA LEU A 75 -7.18 -11.63 0.01
C LEU A 75 -6.43 -12.94 0.21
N ARG A 76 -5.28 -13.13 -0.43
CA ARG A 76 -4.48 -14.35 -0.29
C ARG A 76 -3.96 -14.54 1.13
N VAL A 77 -3.66 -13.45 1.83
CA VAL A 77 -3.08 -13.50 3.17
C VAL A 77 -4.07 -13.09 4.27
N GLY A 78 -5.32 -12.76 3.90
CA GLY A 78 -6.38 -12.48 4.85
C GLY A 78 -6.21 -11.16 5.61
N THR A 79 -5.66 -10.13 4.94
CA THR A 79 -5.42 -8.83 5.56
C THR A 79 -6.08 -7.71 4.74
N ARG A 80 -5.93 -6.47 5.25
CA ARG A 80 -6.43 -5.26 4.57
C ARG A 80 -5.47 -4.86 3.45
N PRO A 81 -5.97 -4.55 2.25
CA PRO A 81 -5.11 -4.02 1.19
C PRO A 81 -4.80 -2.54 1.39
N VAL A 82 -3.60 -2.13 1.02
CA VAL A 82 -3.28 -0.72 0.82
C VAL A 82 -2.40 -0.58 -0.41
N LEU A 83 -2.78 0.33 -1.30
CA LEU A 83 -1.96 0.74 -2.42
C LEU A 83 -1.25 2.02 -2.05
N ALA A 84 0.07 1.95 -1.86
CA ALA A 84 0.90 3.12 -1.58
C ALA A 84 1.51 3.59 -2.91
N LEU A 85 0.98 4.67 -3.45
CA LEU A 85 1.37 5.22 -4.75
C LEU A 85 2.16 6.50 -4.56
N LYS A 86 3.40 6.50 -5.02
CA LYS A 86 4.21 7.72 -5.08
C LYS A 86 4.13 8.35 -6.46
N VAL A 87 3.78 9.62 -6.52
CA VAL A 87 3.75 10.39 -7.76
C VAL A 87 4.81 11.49 -7.66
N ASN A 88 5.66 11.62 -8.69
CA ASN A 88 6.74 12.61 -8.70
C ASN A 88 6.20 14.00 -8.39
N ARG A 89 6.86 14.69 -7.44
CA ARG A 89 6.55 16.06 -7.01
C ARG A 89 5.19 16.23 -6.33
N ARG A 90 4.41 15.15 -6.17
CA ARG A 90 3.12 15.20 -5.49
C ARG A 90 3.11 14.43 -4.18
N GLY A 91 4.07 13.52 -3.97
CA GLY A 91 4.19 12.75 -2.77
C GLY A 91 3.46 11.42 -2.82
N TRP A 92 3.02 10.95 -1.66
CA TRP A 92 2.44 9.63 -1.49
C TRP A 92 0.92 9.69 -1.32
N PHE A 93 0.25 8.77 -1.98
CA PHE A 93 -1.20 8.59 -1.87
C PHE A 93 -1.46 7.14 -1.46
N CYS A 94 -2.10 6.94 -0.32
CA CYS A 94 -2.38 5.60 0.21
C CYS A 94 -3.88 5.30 0.05
N TYR A 95 -4.20 4.35 -0.81
CA TYR A 95 -5.59 3.97 -1.13
C TYR A 95 -6.00 2.80 -0.25
N VAL A 96 -7.03 2.99 0.55
CA VAL A 96 -7.55 2.02 1.51
C VAL A 96 -9.01 1.70 1.17
N ASP A 97 -9.39 0.43 1.27
CA ASP A 97 -10.77 0.01 1.03
C ASP A 97 -11.67 0.60 2.12
N ALA A 98 -12.69 1.33 1.73
CA ALA A 98 -13.60 1.97 2.67
C ALA A 98 -14.30 0.94 3.58
N SER A 99 -14.51 -0.29 3.11
CA SER A 99 -15.12 -1.35 3.91
C SER A 99 -14.24 -1.78 5.09
N ASP A 100 -12.92 -1.58 5.02
CA ASP A 100 -12.02 -1.88 6.12
C ASP A 100 -12.15 -0.87 7.27
N LEU A 101 -12.66 0.32 6.98
CA LEU A 101 -12.86 1.38 7.96
C LEU A 101 -14.31 1.46 8.44
N TRP A 102 -15.26 1.25 7.52
CA TRP A 102 -16.69 1.35 7.78
C TRP A 102 -17.41 0.13 7.19
N PRO A 103 -17.24 -1.06 7.81
CA PRO A 103 -17.77 -2.31 7.23
C PRO A 103 -19.31 -2.35 7.14
N ASP A 104 -20.00 -1.59 7.98
CA ASP A 104 -21.46 -1.56 7.94
C ASP A 104 -22.00 -0.68 6.81
N TRP A 105 -21.17 0.20 6.24
CA TRP A 105 -21.60 1.19 5.25
C TRP A 105 -21.12 0.88 3.85
N TYR A 106 -20.03 0.14 3.71
CA TYR A 106 -19.39 -0.11 2.42
C TYR A 106 -19.18 -1.58 2.15
N VAL A 107 -19.39 -1.97 0.89
CA VAL A 107 -19.15 -3.33 0.42
C VAL A 107 -17.65 -3.46 0.07
N PRO A 108 -16.99 -4.58 0.44
CA PRO A 108 -15.58 -4.78 0.07
C PRO A 108 -15.32 -4.60 -1.43
N GLY A 109 -14.32 -3.79 -1.75
CA GLY A 109 -13.91 -3.53 -3.12
C GLY A 109 -14.74 -2.49 -3.87
N ALA A 110 -15.78 -1.92 -3.26
CA ALA A 110 -16.67 -0.99 -3.94
C ALA A 110 -16.19 0.46 -3.89
N SER A 111 -15.59 0.87 -2.76
CA SER A 111 -15.19 2.27 -2.55
C SER A 111 -13.84 2.35 -1.88
N TRP A 112 -13.06 3.35 -2.25
CA TRP A 112 -11.68 3.54 -1.75
C TRP A 112 -11.52 4.94 -1.21
N VAL A 113 -10.74 5.05 -0.13
CA VAL A 113 -10.40 6.31 0.52
C VAL A 113 -8.90 6.56 0.34
N VAL A 114 -8.53 7.80 0.07
CA VAL A 114 -7.13 8.18 -0.15
C VAL A 114 -6.63 8.96 1.06
N PHE A 115 -5.49 8.54 1.58
CA PHE A 115 -4.80 9.21 2.69
C PHE A 115 -3.43 9.69 2.24
N ASP A 116 -2.98 10.81 2.79
CA ASP A 116 -1.56 11.15 2.77
C ASP A 116 -0.79 10.12 3.58
N ILE A 117 0.51 10.00 3.35
CA ILE A 117 1.32 8.95 3.98
C ILE A 117 1.33 9.08 5.51
N ASP A 118 1.44 10.29 6.03
CA ASP A 118 1.42 10.51 7.47
C ASP A 118 0.06 10.15 8.09
N ASP A 119 -1.03 10.53 7.43
CA ASP A 119 -2.38 10.18 7.87
C ASP A 119 -2.61 8.67 7.81
N PHE A 120 -2.08 8.00 6.79
CA PHE A 120 -2.17 6.54 6.70
C PHE A 120 -1.48 5.89 7.90
N PHE A 121 -0.28 6.34 8.27
CA PHE A 121 0.41 5.76 9.43
C PHE A 121 -0.27 6.11 10.76
N GLN A 122 -0.98 7.24 10.86
CA GLN A 122 -1.84 7.50 12.01
C GLN A 122 -2.98 6.49 12.08
N LEU A 123 -3.59 6.17 10.94
CA LEU A 123 -4.64 5.16 10.86
C LEU A 123 -4.10 3.78 11.31
N VAL A 124 -2.92 3.41 10.84
CA VAL A 124 -2.28 2.15 11.23
C VAL A 124 -2.09 2.08 12.75
N LYS A 125 -1.63 3.16 13.35
CA LYS A 125 -1.44 3.22 14.80
C LYS A 125 -2.76 3.08 15.55
N LYS A 126 -3.83 3.68 15.06
CA LYS A 126 -5.15 3.61 15.69
C LYS A 126 -5.75 2.21 15.61
N LEU A 127 -5.63 1.55 14.48
CA LEU A 127 -6.16 0.20 14.29
C LEU A 127 -5.28 -0.85 15.00
N GLY A 128 -4.03 -0.52 15.25
CA GLY A 128 -3.08 -1.44 15.86
C GLY A 128 -2.84 -2.66 14.98
N ALA A 129 -2.49 -3.79 15.60
CA ALA A 129 -2.24 -5.04 14.91
C ALA A 129 -3.52 -5.85 14.67
N THR A 130 -4.67 -5.35 15.11
CA THR A 130 -5.95 -6.07 14.99
C THR A 130 -6.44 -6.03 13.55
N VAL A 131 -6.84 -7.16 13.04
CA VAL A 131 -7.38 -7.32 11.70
C VAL A 131 -8.86 -7.64 11.78
#